data_e6618cece1016dae7fa99a4982bc932c
#
_entry.id   e6618cece1016dae7fa99a4982bc932c
#
_cell.length_a   1.000
_cell.length_b   1.000
_cell.length_c   1.000
_cell.angle_alpha   90.00
_cell.angle_beta   90.00
_cell.angle_gamma   90.00
#
_symmetry.space_group_name_H-M   'P 1'
#
loop_
_entity.id
_entity.type
_entity.pdbx_description
1 polymer ?
#
loop_
_entity_poly.entity_id
_entity_poly.type
_entity_poly.pdbx_seq_one_letter_code
_entity_poly.pdbx_strand_id
1 'polypeptide(L)'
;MIPIKGYATFDPLKHCWIGSGFQAEWFADLDIYKNNKIMDPLKKIAEETEEDYQTLEKILKEAGVTTYRSFLDINKVGSLKNIFRPPVNPRDHFAVIGEKFYAVGGNSPGYADVLKQIGRKNLEIVSVEGCVSTANICRVGKDIWWDIHEDTPKVTVDKYKKVWEDEGFRVHTSNRGYHSDGAFCVVNPGCIVTLTDVQDYKTEFPGWDVLYLPDQSWSKLSPFLKMKNKVGGQWWLKGEEHNDQLIQFVNTWLKDWVGYVEETVFDVNMLSIDQNTIICNNHNKDVFEHFKKHKVEPIIFNFRHRYFWDGGIHCITQDLYREGTQEDYFG
;
A
#
# COMPACT_ATOMS: atom_id res chain seq x y z
N MET A 1 11.30 21.43 -3.52
CA MET A 1 10.45 20.85 -2.46
C MET A 1 9.26 20.16 -3.11
N ILE A 2 8.93 18.97 -2.66
CA ILE A 2 7.77 18.21 -3.13
C ILE A 2 6.50 18.90 -2.61
N PRO A 3 5.52 19.19 -3.45
CA PRO A 3 4.23 19.73 -3.00
C PRO A 3 3.45 18.62 -2.27
N ILE A 4 2.72 19.01 -1.22
CA ILE A 4 1.92 18.09 -0.40
C ILE A 4 0.48 18.60 -0.36
N LYS A 5 -0.45 17.74 -0.81
CA LYS A 5 -1.89 18.00 -0.74
C LYS A 5 -2.70 16.72 -1.01
N GLY A 6 -3.73 16.43 -0.21
CA GLY A 6 -4.63 15.31 -0.46
C GLY A 6 -5.92 15.40 0.32
N TYR A 7 -7.04 15.60 -0.39
CA TYR A 7 -8.37 15.65 0.20
C TYR A 7 -9.21 14.42 -0.13
N ALA A 8 -9.15 13.90 -1.36
CA ALA A 8 -9.83 12.65 -1.70
C ALA A 8 -8.89 11.68 -2.44
N THR A 9 -9.12 10.38 -2.25
CA THR A 9 -8.30 9.31 -2.84
C THR A 9 -8.43 9.24 -4.37
N PHE A 10 -9.49 9.83 -4.92
CA PHE A 10 -9.81 9.85 -6.34
C PHE A 10 -9.59 11.24 -7.00
N ASP A 11 -9.11 12.24 -6.27
CA ASP A 11 -8.70 13.51 -6.86
C ASP A 11 -7.53 13.30 -7.83
N PRO A 12 -7.38 14.12 -8.90
CA PRO A 12 -6.31 13.96 -9.87
C PRO A 12 -4.93 13.90 -9.23
N LEU A 13 -4.26 12.77 -9.37
CA LEU A 13 -2.92 12.51 -8.85
C LEU A 13 -1.87 13.24 -9.68
N LYS A 14 -1.01 14.02 -9.05
CA LYS A 14 0.07 14.79 -9.72
C LYS A 14 1.45 14.42 -9.23
N HIS A 15 1.59 14.02 -7.97
CA HIS A 15 2.87 13.57 -7.43
C HIS A 15 2.67 12.29 -6.64
N CYS A 16 3.45 11.27 -6.99
CA CYS A 16 3.37 9.95 -6.39
C CYS A 16 4.76 9.46 -5.96
N TRP A 17 4.84 8.96 -4.74
CA TRP A 17 6.01 8.27 -4.24
C TRP A 17 5.84 6.77 -4.46
N ILE A 18 6.83 6.12 -5.06
CA ILE A 18 6.86 4.70 -5.36
C ILE A 18 7.93 4.04 -4.50
N GLY A 19 7.65 2.88 -3.96
CA GLY A 19 8.59 2.09 -3.19
C GLY A 19 9.79 1.58 -3.99
N SER A 20 10.65 0.83 -3.33
CA SER A 20 11.77 0.11 -3.94
C SER A 20 11.98 -1.24 -3.28
N GLY A 21 12.35 -2.24 -4.07
CA GLY A 21 12.79 -3.54 -3.59
C GLY A 21 14.25 -3.54 -3.11
N PHE A 22 14.80 -4.73 -2.97
CA PHE A 22 16.21 -4.95 -2.67
C PHE A 22 17.02 -5.25 -3.94
N GLN A 23 18.34 -5.19 -3.81
CA GLN A 23 19.27 -5.67 -4.82
C GLN A 23 19.94 -6.96 -4.35
N ALA A 24 20.18 -7.91 -5.23
CA ALA A 24 20.77 -9.21 -4.87
C ALA A 24 22.17 -9.06 -4.24
N GLU A 25 22.88 -8.02 -4.63
CA GLU A 25 24.20 -7.62 -4.12
C GLU A 25 24.21 -7.29 -2.63
N TRP A 26 23.05 -7.03 -2.03
CA TRP A 26 22.93 -6.85 -0.57
C TRP A 26 23.39 -8.07 0.22
N PHE A 27 23.43 -9.24 -0.41
CA PHE A 27 23.84 -10.50 0.17
C PHE A 27 25.28 -10.90 -0.22
N ALA A 28 26.02 -10.06 -0.97
CA ALA A 28 27.31 -10.41 -1.57
C ALA A 28 28.38 -10.88 -0.56
N ASP A 29 28.37 -10.29 0.63
CA ASP A 29 29.33 -10.63 1.70
C ASP A 29 28.95 -11.87 2.53
N LEU A 30 27.85 -12.54 2.16
CA LEU A 30 27.36 -13.69 2.88
C LEU A 30 27.71 -14.98 2.15
N ASP A 31 27.95 -16.05 2.93
CA ASP A 31 28.20 -17.40 2.38
C ASP A 31 27.06 -17.88 1.50
N ILE A 32 25.82 -17.46 1.78
CA ILE A 32 24.64 -17.79 0.98
C ILE A 32 24.71 -17.26 -0.45
N TYR A 33 25.49 -16.21 -0.72
CA TYR A 33 25.63 -15.63 -2.05
C TYR A 33 26.14 -16.63 -3.08
N LYS A 34 26.85 -17.68 -2.62
CA LYS A 34 27.34 -18.78 -3.43
C LYS A 34 26.33 -19.93 -3.56
N ASN A 35 25.19 -19.86 -2.88
CA ASN A 35 24.17 -20.90 -2.89
C ASN A 35 23.07 -20.55 -3.89
N ASN A 36 23.15 -21.09 -5.10
CA ASN A 36 22.20 -20.83 -6.17
C ASN A 36 20.76 -21.19 -5.81
N LYS A 37 20.52 -22.19 -4.93
CA LYS A 37 19.16 -22.52 -4.51
C LYS A 37 18.49 -21.40 -3.70
N ILE A 38 19.28 -20.52 -3.09
CA ILE A 38 18.77 -19.36 -2.37
C ILE A 38 18.87 -18.12 -3.27
N MET A 39 20.04 -17.92 -3.91
CA MET A 39 20.31 -16.66 -4.60
C MET A 39 19.60 -16.50 -5.93
N ASP A 40 19.41 -17.58 -6.71
CA ASP A 40 18.71 -17.46 -8.01
C ASP A 40 17.23 -17.01 -7.81
N PRO A 41 16.45 -17.60 -6.89
CA PRO A 41 15.13 -17.09 -6.55
C PRO A 41 15.14 -15.64 -6.03
N LEU A 42 16.09 -15.27 -5.17
CA LEU A 42 16.18 -13.89 -4.64
C LEU A 42 16.53 -12.88 -5.74
N LYS A 43 17.47 -13.22 -6.64
CA LYS A 43 17.78 -12.39 -7.82
C LYS A 43 16.56 -12.18 -8.69
N LYS A 44 15.81 -13.26 -8.96
CA LYS A 44 14.57 -13.19 -9.73
C LYS A 44 13.55 -12.25 -9.08
N ILE A 45 13.34 -12.36 -7.76
CA ILE A 45 12.45 -11.44 -7.03
C ILE A 45 12.94 -9.99 -7.15
N ALA A 46 14.24 -9.75 -6.98
CA ALA A 46 14.81 -8.40 -7.05
C ALA A 46 14.66 -7.78 -8.44
N GLU A 47 15.07 -8.51 -9.48
CA GLU A 47 15.02 -8.06 -10.87
C GLU A 47 13.57 -7.82 -11.34
N GLU A 48 12.69 -8.79 -11.13
CA GLU A 48 11.29 -8.69 -11.53
C GLU A 48 10.54 -7.60 -10.74
N THR A 49 10.89 -7.37 -9.47
CA THR A 49 10.34 -6.26 -8.69
C THR A 49 10.75 -4.91 -9.27
N GLU A 50 12.01 -4.75 -9.66
CA GLU A 50 12.50 -3.49 -10.24
C GLU A 50 11.86 -3.22 -11.61
N GLU A 51 11.73 -4.25 -12.48
CA GLU A 51 11.03 -4.14 -13.76
C GLU A 51 9.56 -3.71 -13.58
N ASP A 52 8.89 -4.26 -12.57
CA ASP A 52 7.51 -3.90 -12.24
C ASP A 52 7.42 -2.44 -11.77
N TYR A 53 8.33 -1.98 -10.92
CA TYR A 53 8.38 -0.57 -10.52
C TYR A 53 8.65 0.37 -11.69
N GLN A 54 9.54 0.01 -12.62
CA GLN A 54 9.78 0.80 -13.83
C GLN A 54 8.54 0.87 -14.72
N THR A 55 7.81 -0.24 -14.82
CA THR A 55 6.54 -0.29 -15.57
C THR A 55 5.49 0.61 -14.91
N LEU A 56 5.34 0.55 -13.60
CA LEU A 56 4.44 1.42 -12.85
C LEU A 56 4.80 2.89 -13.01
N GLU A 57 6.09 3.20 -12.92
CA GLU A 57 6.59 4.56 -13.09
C GLU A 57 6.28 5.11 -14.49
N LYS A 58 6.39 4.26 -15.52
CA LYS A 58 6.01 4.60 -16.88
C LYS A 58 4.51 4.90 -17.00
N ILE A 59 3.65 4.03 -16.46
CA ILE A 59 2.18 4.24 -16.46
C ILE A 59 1.83 5.57 -15.82
N LEU A 60 2.39 5.86 -14.65
CA LEU A 60 2.13 7.10 -13.93
C LEU A 60 2.63 8.34 -14.68
N LYS A 61 3.82 8.29 -15.29
CA LYS A 61 4.38 9.37 -16.12
C LYS A 61 3.54 9.64 -17.38
N GLU A 62 3.07 8.59 -18.05
CA GLU A 62 2.16 8.71 -19.20
C GLU A 62 0.83 9.35 -18.82
N ALA A 63 0.38 9.16 -17.58
CA ALA A 63 -0.78 9.83 -17.01
C ALA A 63 -0.48 11.26 -16.48
N GLY A 64 0.72 11.79 -16.70
CA GLY A 64 1.13 13.13 -16.27
C GLY A 64 1.47 13.25 -14.78
N VAL A 65 1.76 12.15 -14.11
CA VAL A 65 2.15 12.12 -12.70
C VAL A 65 3.67 12.20 -12.54
N THR A 66 4.13 13.12 -11.70
CA THR A 66 5.55 13.17 -11.28
C THR A 66 5.82 12.09 -10.25
N THR A 67 6.82 11.26 -10.49
CA THR A 67 7.16 10.13 -9.61
C THR A 67 8.42 10.39 -8.80
N TYR A 68 8.46 9.84 -7.58
CA TYR A 68 9.61 9.82 -6.71
C TYR A 68 9.86 8.37 -6.28
N ARG A 69 11.13 7.95 -6.21
CA ARG A 69 11.49 6.58 -5.82
C ARG A 69 12.21 6.58 -4.49
N SER A 70 11.87 5.60 -3.66
CA SER A 70 12.69 5.26 -2.51
C SER A 70 14.02 4.67 -2.96
N PHE A 71 15.07 4.86 -2.18
CA PHE A 71 16.37 4.26 -2.43
C PHE A 71 17.05 3.90 -1.11
N LEU A 72 17.48 2.66 -0.99
CA LEU A 72 18.28 2.19 0.13
C LEU A 72 19.70 1.87 -0.34
N ASP A 73 20.64 2.71 0.04
CA ASP A 73 22.07 2.47 -0.23
C ASP A 73 22.59 1.40 0.74
N ILE A 74 22.90 0.23 0.22
CA ILE A 74 23.43 -0.89 1.02
C ILE A 74 24.70 -0.55 1.77
N ASN A 75 25.55 0.33 1.22
CA ASN A 75 26.77 0.75 1.89
C ASN A 75 26.53 1.53 3.20
N LYS A 76 25.31 2.05 3.38
CA LYS A 76 24.87 2.72 4.61
C LYS A 76 24.18 1.79 5.60
N VAL A 77 23.83 0.57 5.19
CA VAL A 77 23.01 -0.36 5.98
C VAL A 77 23.85 -1.38 6.76
N GLY A 78 25.11 -1.59 6.41
CA GLY A 78 26.03 -2.49 7.13
C GLY A 78 25.78 -3.99 6.84
N SER A 79 25.82 -4.84 7.86
CA SER A 79 25.69 -6.29 7.75
C SER A 79 24.20 -6.73 7.73
N LEU A 80 23.93 -7.99 7.34
CA LEU A 80 22.59 -8.60 7.40
C LEU A 80 21.87 -8.44 8.75
N LYS A 81 22.62 -8.35 9.86
CA LYS A 81 22.03 -8.12 11.19
C LYS A 81 21.31 -6.77 11.31
N ASN A 82 21.58 -5.85 10.38
CA ASN A 82 21.00 -4.52 10.32
C ASN A 82 20.29 -4.26 8.98
N ILE A 83 19.97 -5.31 8.20
CA ILE A 83 19.21 -5.14 6.96
C ILE A 83 17.76 -4.80 7.34
N PHE A 84 17.43 -3.55 7.17
CA PHE A 84 16.05 -3.11 7.25
C PHE A 84 15.23 -3.68 6.08
N ARG A 85 13.95 -3.89 6.30
CA ARG A 85 13.02 -4.16 5.22
C ARG A 85 13.22 -3.10 4.12
N PRO A 86 13.34 -3.49 2.84
CA PRO A 86 13.36 -2.53 1.75
C PRO A 86 12.15 -1.59 1.82
N PRO A 87 12.29 -0.34 1.35
CA PRO A 87 11.21 0.64 1.39
C PRO A 87 10.15 0.37 0.31
N VAL A 88 9.54 -0.80 0.36
CA VAL A 88 8.59 -1.31 -0.64
C VAL A 88 7.24 -0.62 -0.50
N ASN A 89 6.73 -0.51 0.72
CA ASN A 89 5.38 -0.06 1.02
C ASN A 89 5.38 1.31 1.73
N PRO A 90 5.60 2.43 1.02
CA PRO A 90 5.60 3.75 1.66
C PRO A 90 4.23 4.09 2.29
N ARG A 91 3.13 3.55 1.78
CA ARG A 91 1.79 3.82 2.27
C ARG A 91 1.57 3.38 3.71
N ASP A 92 2.24 2.33 4.16
CA ASP A 92 2.11 1.81 5.52
C ASP A 92 2.72 2.75 6.58
N HIS A 93 3.59 3.68 6.14
CA HIS A 93 4.38 4.53 7.02
C HIS A 93 4.00 6.01 6.97
N PHE A 94 3.24 6.44 5.95
CA PHE A 94 3.00 7.84 5.68
C PHE A 94 1.54 8.12 5.36
N ALA A 95 1.11 9.35 5.65
CA ALA A 95 -0.18 9.85 5.22
C ALA A 95 -0.08 11.29 4.73
N VAL A 96 -0.92 11.63 3.74
CA VAL A 96 -1.17 13.02 3.35
C VAL A 96 -2.63 13.32 3.70
N ILE A 97 -2.86 14.34 4.52
CA ILE A 97 -4.20 14.78 4.91
C ILE A 97 -4.23 16.30 4.79
N GLY A 98 -5.13 16.83 3.97
CA GLY A 98 -5.12 18.25 3.63
C GLY A 98 -3.79 18.65 3.02
N GLU A 99 -3.12 19.63 3.60
CA GLU A 99 -1.81 20.12 3.16
C GLU A 99 -0.65 19.62 4.04
N LYS A 100 -0.88 18.61 4.86
CA LYS A 100 0.13 18.05 5.76
C LYS A 100 0.52 16.63 5.39
N PHE A 101 1.79 16.35 5.59
CA PHE A 101 2.41 15.03 5.45
C PHE A 101 2.74 14.50 6.84
N TYR A 102 2.15 13.37 7.18
CA TYR A 102 2.37 12.66 8.44
C TYR A 102 3.37 11.55 8.23
N ALA A 103 4.45 11.57 9.00
CA ALA A 103 5.47 10.52 8.98
C ALA A 103 5.53 9.82 10.34
N VAL A 104 5.37 8.52 10.33
CA VAL A 104 5.54 7.71 11.55
C VAL A 104 7.03 7.58 11.84
N GLY A 105 7.41 7.65 13.13
CA GLY A 105 8.81 7.49 13.55
C GLY A 105 9.35 6.08 13.27
N GLY A 106 10.68 5.95 13.22
CA GLY A 106 11.36 4.65 13.06
C GLY A 106 11.44 4.14 11.61
N ASN A 107 11.22 4.99 10.63
CA ASN A 107 11.22 4.64 9.21
C ASN A 107 12.55 4.08 8.71
N SER A 108 12.46 3.15 7.76
CA SER A 108 13.62 2.65 7.02
C SER A 108 14.48 3.80 6.45
N PRO A 109 15.82 3.71 6.53
CA PRO A 109 16.72 4.67 5.89
C PRO A 109 16.43 4.91 4.40
N GLY A 110 15.80 3.95 3.72
CA GLY A 110 15.42 4.05 2.32
C GLY A 110 14.38 5.13 2.01
N TYR A 111 13.68 5.65 3.01
CA TYR A 111 12.73 6.76 2.82
C TYR A 111 13.37 8.15 3.00
N ALA A 112 14.57 8.22 3.54
CA ALA A 112 15.18 9.48 3.98
C ALA A 112 15.33 10.52 2.86
N ASP A 113 15.66 10.11 1.64
CA ASP A 113 15.93 11.04 0.55
C ASP A 113 14.66 11.70 0.00
N VAL A 114 13.52 11.01 0.02
CA VAL A 114 12.23 11.62 -0.32
C VAL A 114 11.76 12.53 0.81
N LEU A 115 11.88 12.08 2.07
CA LEU A 115 11.49 12.88 3.24
C LEU A 115 12.25 14.21 3.34
N LYS A 116 13.54 14.24 2.97
CA LYS A 116 14.32 15.49 2.91
C LYS A 116 13.80 16.51 1.90
N GLN A 117 13.10 16.05 0.85
CA GLN A 117 12.52 16.91 -0.17
C GLN A 117 11.15 17.46 0.22
N ILE A 118 10.52 16.92 1.28
CA ILE A 118 9.28 17.44 1.86
C ILE A 118 9.61 18.63 2.75
N GLY A 119 8.93 19.76 2.55
CA GLY A 119 9.17 20.96 3.34
C GLY A 119 8.78 20.75 4.81
N ARG A 120 9.66 21.18 5.75
CA ARG A 120 9.43 21.03 7.20
C ARG A 120 8.10 21.58 7.70
N LYS A 121 7.60 22.64 7.09
CA LYS A 121 6.31 23.25 7.46
C LYS A 121 5.11 22.35 7.20
N ASN A 122 5.26 21.39 6.28
CA ASN A 122 4.20 20.45 5.90
C ASN A 122 4.40 19.07 6.55
N LEU A 123 5.51 18.86 7.27
CA LEU A 123 5.88 17.58 7.85
C LEU A 123 5.50 17.53 9.34
N GLU A 124 4.65 16.59 9.68
CA GLU A 124 4.28 16.22 11.06
C GLU A 124 4.89 14.86 11.41
N ILE A 125 5.68 14.80 12.46
CA ILE A 125 6.22 13.53 12.96
C ILE A 125 5.28 12.96 14.00
N VAL A 126 4.74 11.78 13.68
CA VAL A 126 3.85 11.03 14.57
C VAL A 126 4.69 10.15 15.47
N SER A 127 4.55 10.32 16.79
CA SER A 127 5.38 9.62 17.79
C SER A 127 4.96 8.17 18.05
N VAL A 128 3.81 7.74 17.54
CA VAL A 128 3.27 6.40 17.77
C VAL A 128 3.25 5.64 16.45
N GLU A 129 3.98 4.53 16.39
CA GLU A 129 4.01 3.66 15.22
C GLU A 129 2.62 3.17 14.84
N GLY A 130 2.37 3.07 13.53
CA GLY A 130 1.20 2.41 12.95
C GLY A 130 -0.13 3.12 13.10
N CYS A 131 -0.22 4.24 13.84
CA CYS A 131 -1.52 4.85 14.10
C CYS A 131 -2.02 5.78 13.00
N VAL A 132 -1.14 6.39 12.23
CA VAL A 132 -1.49 7.30 11.13
C VAL A 132 -0.74 6.92 9.88
N SER A 133 -1.39 6.19 9.00
CA SER A 133 -0.90 5.86 7.66
C SER A 133 -2.03 5.93 6.65
N THR A 134 -1.72 6.13 5.38
CA THR A 134 -2.76 6.13 4.34
C THR A 134 -3.32 4.74 4.07
N ALA A 135 -2.67 3.69 4.56
CA ALA A 135 -3.24 2.34 4.56
C ALA A 135 -4.46 2.25 5.49
N ASN A 136 -4.45 2.99 6.60
CA ASN A 136 -5.53 3.03 7.60
C ASN A 136 -6.56 4.14 7.34
N ILE A 137 -6.27 5.05 6.40
CA ILE A 137 -7.04 6.28 6.22
C ILE A 137 -7.57 6.36 4.80
N CYS A 138 -8.90 6.40 4.67
CA CYS A 138 -9.58 6.74 3.44
C CYS A 138 -10.08 8.18 3.50
N ARG A 139 -9.74 8.99 2.49
CA ARG A 139 -10.11 10.42 2.40
C ARG A 139 -11.15 10.61 1.33
N VAL A 140 -12.24 11.31 1.65
CA VAL A 140 -13.32 11.65 0.72
C VAL A 140 -13.75 13.10 0.96
N GLY A 141 -12.93 14.05 0.52
CA GLY A 141 -13.17 15.47 0.70
C GLY A 141 -13.10 15.89 2.16
N LYS A 142 -14.24 16.29 2.74
CA LYS A 142 -14.36 16.62 4.16
C LYS A 142 -14.33 15.43 5.07
N ASP A 143 -14.55 14.22 4.56
CA ASP A 143 -14.67 13.02 5.37
C ASP A 143 -13.39 12.19 5.37
N ILE A 144 -13.02 11.74 6.54
CA ILE A 144 -11.90 10.84 6.79
C ILE A 144 -12.43 9.62 7.51
N TRP A 145 -12.30 8.43 6.89
CA TRP A 145 -12.49 7.16 7.57
C TRP A 145 -11.14 6.67 8.06
N TRP A 146 -10.99 6.60 9.36
CA TRP A 146 -9.75 6.19 10.02
C TRP A 146 -9.96 4.87 10.75
N ASP A 147 -9.33 3.81 10.25
CA ASP A 147 -9.31 2.51 10.90
C ASP A 147 -8.21 2.47 11.95
N ILE A 148 -8.62 2.28 13.21
CA ILE A 148 -7.75 2.39 14.37
C ILE A 148 -7.43 0.99 14.86
N HIS A 149 -6.13 0.67 14.96
CA HIS A 149 -5.70 -0.57 15.60
C HIS A 149 -6.05 -0.58 17.10
N GLU A 150 -6.44 -1.74 17.62
CA GLU A 150 -6.85 -1.89 19.03
C GLU A 150 -5.77 -1.44 20.04
N ASP A 151 -4.50 -1.59 19.67
CA ASP A 151 -3.36 -1.16 20.49
C ASP A 151 -3.05 0.33 20.40
N THR A 152 -3.74 1.09 19.52
CA THR A 152 -3.49 2.52 19.40
C THR A 152 -3.96 3.26 20.64
N PRO A 153 -3.07 3.99 21.34
CA PRO A 153 -3.45 4.70 22.56
C PRO A 153 -4.56 5.72 22.30
N LYS A 154 -5.62 5.67 23.12
CA LYS A 154 -6.76 6.58 22.97
C LYS A 154 -6.34 8.06 22.94
N VAL A 155 -5.34 8.45 23.73
CA VAL A 155 -4.83 9.84 23.73
C VAL A 155 -4.28 10.25 22.36
N THR A 156 -3.70 9.33 21.62
CA THR A 156 -3.20 9.57 20.25
C THR A 156 -4.35 9.73 19.28
N VAL A 157 -5.37 8.87 19.37
CA VAL A 157 -6.59 8.96 18.57
C VAL A 157 -7.28 10.31 18.82
N ASP A 158 -7.55 10.64 20.06
CA ASP A 158 -8.22 11.89 20.44
C ASP A 158 -7.44 13.13 19.96
N LYS A 159 -6.09 13.09 20.03
CA LYS A 159 -5.22 14.15 19.52
C LYS A 159 -5.40 14.38 18.03
N TYR A 160 -5.22 13.34 17.21
CA TYR A 160 -5.24 13.50 15.73
C TYR A 160 -6.65 13.72 15.21
N LYS A 161 -7.67 13.09 15.80
CA LYS A 161 -9.07 13.39 15.53
C LYS A 161 -9.35 14.87 15.71
N LYS A 162 -8.97 15.43 16.86
CA LYS A 162 -9.15 16.86 17.12
C LYS A 162 -8.38 17.75 16.13
N VAL A 163 -7.14 17.40 15.80
CA VAL A 163 -6.33 18.17 14.82
C VAL A 163 -7.03 18.24 13.47
N TRP A 164 -7.59 17.14 12.98
CA TRP A 164 -8.25 17.11 11.68
C TRP A 164 -9.65 17.74 11.74
N GLU A 165 -10.39 17.58 12.85
CA GLU A 165 -11.66 18.29 13.06
C GLU A 165 -11.46 19.81 13.14
N ASP A 166 -10.40 20.30 13.79
CA ASP A 166 -10.05 21.75 13.83
C ASP A 166 -9.64 22.26 12.42
N GLU A 167 -9.20 21.41 11.51
CA GLU A 167 -8.93 21.71 10.08
C GLU A 167 -10.19 21.56 9.20
N GLY A 168 -11.35 21.27 9.76
CA GLY A 168 -12.64 21.20 9.09
C GLY A 168 -13.01 19.83 8.51
N PHE A 169 -12.29 18.76 8.86
CA PHE A 169 -12.65 17.40 8.50
C PHE A 169 -13.72 16.83 9.44
N ARG A 170 -14.54 15.92 8.91
CA ARG A 170 -15.38 15.00 9.70
C ARG A 170 -14.62 13.68 9.83
N VAL A 171 -14.31 13.27 11.05
CA VAL A 171 -13.47 12.08 11.28
C VAL A 171 -14.33 10.93 11.79
N HIS A 172 -14.49 9.92 10.96
CA HIS A 172 -15.15 8.66 11.25
C HIS A 172 -14.10 7.63 11.68
N THR A 173 -14.22 7.13 12.90
CA THR A 173 -13.28 6.13 13.42
C THR A 173 -13.91 4.75 13.44
N SER A 174 -13.14 3.75 13.08
CA SER A 174 -13.55 2.34 13.13
C SER A 174 -12.42 1.46 13.66
N ASN A 175 -12.78 0.25 14.05
CA ASN A 175 -11.84 -0.80 14.46
C ASN A 175 -12.20 -2.07 13.69
N ARG A 176 -11.85 -2.10 12.40
CA ARG A 176 -12.27 -3.14 11.47
C ARG A 176 -11.16 -4.11 11.09
N GLY A 177 -10.01 -3.91 11.64
CA GLY A 177 -8.83 -4.64 11.27
C GLY A 177 -7.76 -3.69 10.74
N TYR A 178 -6.73 -4.12 10.21
CA TYR A 178 -5.42 -3.49 10.20
C TYR A 178 -5.24 -2.39 9.14
N HIS A 179 -5.72 -2.59 7.90
CA HIS A 179 -5.55 -1.65 6.79
C HIS A 179 -6.85 -1.51 6.00
N SER A 180 -7.43 -0.32 5.96
CA SER A 180 -8.66 -0.05 5.21
C SER A 180 -8.49 -0.27 3.72
N ASP A 181 -7.29 -0.04 3.16
CA ASP A 181 -6.96 -0.29 1.76
C ASP A 181 -6.89 -1.78 1.39
N GLY A 182 -6.89 -2.67 2.37
CA GLY A 182 -7.10 -4.11 2.23
C GLY A 182 -8.56 -4.54 2.35
N ALA A 183 -9.46 -3.64 2.74
CA ALA A 183 -10.86 -3.92 2.98
C ALA A 183 -11.77 -3.32 1.90
N PHE A 184 -11.52 -2.10 1.47
CA PHE A 184 -12.32 -1.41 0.47
C PHE A 184 -11.52 -0.36 -0.32
N CYS A 185 -12.04 0.01 -1.49
CA CYS A 185 -11.55 1.08 -2.32
C CYS A 185 -12.68 2.04 -2.66
N VAL A 186 -12.52 3.30 -2.32
CA VAL A 186 -13.35 4.38 -2.85
C VAL A 186 -12.75 4.79 -4.20
N VAL A 187 -13.43 4.43 -5.27
CA VAL A 187 -12.94 4.54 -6.65
C VAL A 187 -13.10 5.96 -7.19
N ASN A 188 -14.30 6.49 -7.06
CA ASN A 188 -14.67 7.88 -7.38
C ASN A 188 -15.94 8.26 -6.58
N PRO A 189 -16.43 9.51 -6.67
CA PRO A 189 -17.67 9.89 -6.01
C PRO A 189 -18.83 8.99 -6.43
N GLY A 190 -19.42 8.28 -5.46
CA GLY A 190 -20.55 7.37 -5.68
C GLY A 190 -20.18 5.93 -6.01
N CYS A 191 -18.88 5.56 -6.11
CA CYS A 191 -18.46 4.22 -6.47
C CYS A 191 -17.49 3.61 -5.46
N ILE A 192 -17.87 2.48 -4.87
CA ILE A 192 -17.05 1.73 -3.91
C ILE A 192 -16.96 0.26 -4.34
N VAL A 193 -15.79 -0.32 -4.16
CA VAL A 193 -15.56 -1.78 -4.21
C VAL A 193 -15.12 -2.23 -2.83
N THR A 194 -15.72 -3.27 -2.28
CA THR A 194 -15.41 -3.77 -0.94
C THR A 194 -15.44 -5.29 -0.86
N LEU A 195 -14.73 -5.82 0.12
CA LEU A 195 -14.87 -7.21 0.56
C LEU A 195 -16.14 -7.36 1.41
N THR A 196 -16.81 -8.51 1.32
CA THR A 196 -18.18 -8.72 1.82
C THR A 196 -18.38 -8.55 3.32
N ASP A 197 -17.33 -8.63 4.11
CA ASP A 197 -17.51 -8.84 5.55
C ASP A 197 -17.35 -7.59 6.42
N VAL A 198 -17.19 -6.38 5.83
CA VAL A 198 -16.52 -5.37 6.62
C VAL A 198 -17.40 -4.22 7.09
N GLN A 199 -18.58 -3.90 6.46
CA GLN A 199 -19.20 -2.61 6.81
C GLN A 199 -20.67 -2.44 6.45
N ASP A 200 -21.38 -1.62 7.23
CA ASP A 200 -22.64 -1.02 6.83
C ASP A 200 -22.41 0.23 5.97
N TYR A 201 -22.06 -0.01 4.70
CA TYR A 201 -21.85 1.08 3.73
C TYR A 201 -23.07 1.95 3.47
N LYS A 202 -24.27 1.46 3.70
CA LYS A 202 -25.51 2.24 3.51
C LYS A 202 -25.57 3.41 4.50
N THR A 203 -25.06 3.19 5.70
CA THR A 203 -25.01 4.21 6.75
C THR A 203 -23.82 5.12 6.56
N GLU A 204 -22.66 4.57 6.20
CA GLU A 204 -21.42 5.32 6.12
C GLU A 204 -21.26 6.10 4.81
N PHE A 205 -21.77 5.56 3.71
CA PHE A 205 -21.73 6.16 2.38
C PHE A 205 -23.15 6.22 1.78
N PRO A 206 -24.05 7.04 2.35
CA PRO A 206 -25.45 7.05 1.95
C PRO A 206 -25.59 7.44 0.48
N GLY A 207 -26.31 6.59 -0.27
CA GLY A 207 -26.59 6.82 -1.70
C GLY A 207 -25.46 6.42 -2.66
N TRP A 208 -24.34 5.90 -2.15
CA TRP A 208 -23.27 5.42 -3.01
C TRP A 208 -23.50 3.98 -3.48
N ASP A 209 -23.06 3.68 -4.71
CA ASP A 209 -23.14 2.34 -5.31
C ASP A 209 -21.94 1.50 -4.84
N VAL A 210 -22.23 0.46 -4.07
CA VAL A 210 -21.23 -0.38 -3.43
C VAL A 210 -21.27 -1.77 -4.06
N LEU A 211 -20.16 -2.16 -4.69
CA LEU A 211 -19.94 -3.53 -5.13
C LEU A 211 -19.32 -4.34 -3.98
N TYR A 212 -20.10 -5.28 -3.48
CA TYR A 212 -19.62 -6.29 -2.55
C TYR A 212 -19.03 -7.46 -3.34
N LEU A 213 -17.74 -7.70 -3.18
CA LEU A 213 -17.11 -8.87 -3.77
C LEU A 213 -17.55 -10.12 -2.99
N PRO A 214 -17.97 -11.18 -3.70
CA PRO A 214 -18.29 -12.43 -3.03
C PRO A 214 -17.05 -12.93 -2.31
N ASP A 215 -17.27 -13.52 -1.14
CA ASP A 215 -16.24 -14.23 -0.41
C ASP A 215 -15.49 -15.16 -1.37
N GLN A 216 -14.20 -14.93 -1.53
CA GLN A 216 -13.42 -15.73 -2.48
C GLN A 216 -13.32 -17.14 -1.94
N SER A 217 -13.94 -18.06 -2.65
CA SER A 217 -13.85 -19.45 -2.33
C SER A 217 -12.36 -19.87 -2.27
N TRP A 218 -11.89 -20.18 -1.09
CA TRP A 218 -10.57 -20.72 -0.84
C TRP A 218 -10.24 -21.95 -1.72
N SER A 219 -11.27 -22.60 -2.31
CA SER A 219 -11.09 -23.68 -3.26
C SER A 219 -10.38 -23.26 -4.55
N LYS A 220 -10.57 -22.02 -5.02
CA LYS A 220 -9.82 -21.44 -6.15
C LYS A 220 -8.36 -21.17 -5.80
N LEU A 221 -8.07 -21.04 -4.52
CA LEU A 221 -6.77 -20.79 -3.95
C LEU A 221 -6.07 -22.04 -3.45
N SER A 222 -6.59 -23.23 -3.77
CA SER A 222 -6.08 -24.50 -3.26
C SER A 222 -4.56 -24.72 -3.43
N PRO A 223 -3.91 -24.33 -4.54
CA PRO A 223 -2.45 -24.34 -4.63
C PRO A 223 -1.78 -23.40 -3.66
N PHE A 224 -2.32 -22.18 -3.48
CA PHE A 224 -1.83 -21.18 -2.55
C PHE A 224 -1.99 -21.63 -1.09
N LEU A 225 -3.12 -22.25 -0.73
CA LEU A 225 -3.34 -22.80 0.62
C LEU A 225 -2.35 -23.89 0.97
N LYS A 226 -2.04 -24.77 0.02
CA LYS A 226 -1.03 -25.83 0.25
C LYS A 226 0.34 -25.22 0.51
N MET A 227 0.69 -24.21 -0.24
CA MET A 227 1.92 -23.48 -0.06
C MET A 227 1.92 -22.67 1.24
N LYS A 228 0.82 -21.94 1.53
CA LYS A 228 0.63 -21.22 2.79
C LYS A 228 0.87 -22.10 4.01
N ASN A 229 0.30 -23.29 4.02
CA ASN A 229 0.51 -24.25 5.09
C ASN A 229 1.98 -24.68 5.21
N LYS A 230 2.69 -24.83 4.09
CA LYS A 230 4.10 -25.21 4.07
C LYS A 230 5.03 -24.10 4.56
N VAL A 231 4.80 -22.86 4.13
CA VAL A 231 5.67 -21.71 4.42
C VAL A 231 5.18 -20.84 5.59
N GLY A 232 4.22 -21.32 6.37
CA GLY A 232 3.64 -20.54 7.46
C GLY A 232 2.75 -19.38 7.01
N GLY A 233 2.36 -19.34 5.74
CA GLY A 233 1.50 -18.31 5.18
C GLY A 233 2.18 -16.95 4.97
N GLN A 234 3.51 -16.87 5.08
CA GLN A 234 4.22 -15.60 5.08
C GLN A 234 4.54 -15.05 3.69
N TRP A 235 4.89 -15.92 2.73
CA TRP A 235 5.29 -15.48 1.39
C TRP A 235 5.14 -16.59 0.35
N TRP A 236 5.21 -16.24 -0.93
CA TRP A 236 5.17 -17.18 -2.03
C TRP A 236 6.02 -16.75 -3.23
N LEU A 237 6.71 -17.72 -3.82
CA LEU A 237 7.37 -17.63 -5.12
C LEU A 237 7.08 -18.90 -5.91
N LYS A 238 6.37 -18.75 -7.03
CA LYS A 238 5.98 -19.89 -7.88
C LYS A 238 7.19 -20.64 -8.41
N GLY A 239 7.17 -21.96 -8.23
CA GLY A 239 8.24 -22.89 -8.62
C GLY A 239 9.21 -23.23 -7.49
N GLU A 240 9.15 -22.51 -6.36
CA GLU A 240 10.04 -22.69 -5.21
C GLU A 240 9.34 -23.36 -4.01
N GLU A 241 8.17 -23.98 -4.23
CA GLU A 241 7.33 -24.58 -3.19
C GLU A 241 8.04 -25.69 -2.38
N HIS A 242 9.08 -26.28 -2.96
CA HIS A 242 9.86 -27.37 -2.37
C HIS A 242 11.31 -26.98 -2.07
N ASN A 243 11.64 -25.69 -2.18
CA ASN A 243 12.98 -25.17 -1.89
C ASN A 243 13.13 -24.89 -0.40
N ASP A 244 13.37 -25.95 0.38
CA ASP A 244 13.47 -25.86 1.85
C ASP A 244 14.61 -24.93 2.30
N GLN A 245 15.69 -24.80 1.50
CA GLN A 245 16.81 -23.91 1.82
C GLN A 245 16.40 -22.44 1.71
N LEU A 246 15.69 -22.08 0.66
CA LEU A 246 15.13 -20.74 0.49
C LEU A 246 14.11 -20.41 1.59
N ILE A 247 13.19 -21.34 1.84
CA ILE A 247 12.17 -21.19 2.89
C ILE A 247 12.81 -20.96 4.25
N GLN A 248 13.82 -21.77 4.61
CA GLN A 248 14.54 -21.62 5.87
C GLN A 248 15.28 -20.29 5.93
N PHE A 249 15.93 -19.87 4.84
CA PHE A 249 16.62 -18.58 4.78
C PHE A 249 15.66 -17.40 4.98
N VAL A 250 14.55 -17.37 4.25
CA VAL A 250 13.54 -16.30 4.37
C VAL A 250 12.99 -16.24 5.79
N ASN A 251 12.56 -17.37 6.35
CA ASN A 251 12.02 -17.42 7.71
C ASN A 251 13.02 -17.03 8.81
N THR A 252 14.31 -17.17 8.55
CA THR A 252 15.37 -16.84 9.53
C THR A 252 15.81 -15.39 9.42
N TRP A 253 16.02 -14.91 8.20
CA TRP A 253 16.71 -13.64 7.96
C TRP A 253 15.81 -12.55 7.36
N LEU A 254 14.75 -12.93 6.64
CA LEU A 254 13.86 -12.02 5.93
C LEU A 254 12.42 -12.09 6.48
N LYS A 255 12.21 -12.64 7.65
CA LYS A 255 10.87 -12.79 8.25
C LYS A 255 10.10 -11.48 8.36
N ASP A 256 10.81 -10.38 8.56
CA ASP A 256 10.21 -9.03 8.68
C ASP A 256 10.02 -8.35 7.29
N TRP A 257 10.48 -8.99 6.19
CA TRP A 257 10.30 -8.48 4.84
C TRP A 257 9.02 -9.03 4.20
N VAL A 258 8.69 -10.25 4.52
CA VAL A 258 7.59 -10.98 3.93
C VAL A 258 6.38 -10.92 4.87
N GLY A 259 5.24 -10.64 4.29
CA GLY A 259 3.99 -10.61 5.02
C GLY A 259 3.05 -11.72 4.61
N TYR A 260 1.84 -11.61 5.07
CA TYR A 260 0.73 -12.48 4.72
C TYR A 260 -0.44 -11.63 4.23
N VAL A 261 -0.73 -11.72 2.96
CA VAL A 261 -1.87 -11.07 2.30
C VAL A 261 -2.81 -12.12 1.71
N GLU A 262 -4.09 -11.94 1.92
CA GLU A 262 -5.11 -12.72 1.23
C GLU A 262 -5.31 -12.19 -0.19
N GLU A 263 -5.56 -13.09 -1.16
CA GLU A 263 -5.65 -12.72 -2.58
C GLU A 263 -6.76 -11.72 -2.87
N THR A 264 -7.85 -11.75 -2.10
CA THR A 264 -8.97 -10.81 -2.16
C THR A 264 -8.55 -9.35 -1.98
N VAL A 265 -7.53 -9.10 -1.17
CA VAL A 265 -6.99 -7.76 -0.93
C VAL A 265 -6.58 -7.07 -2.23
N PHE A 266 -6.09 -7.82 -3.21
CA PHE A 266 -5.64 -7.24 -4.48
C PHE A 266 -6.76 -6.75 -5.39
N ASP A 267 -8.01 -7.13 -5.13
CA ASP A 267 -9.18 -6.61 -5.84
C ASP A 267 -9.69 -5.27 -5.28
N VAL A 268 -9.23 -4.87 -4.10
CA VAL A 268 -9.55 -3.56 -3.48
C VAL A 268 -8.33 -2.66 -3.29
N ASN A 269 -7.12 -3.23 -3.30
CA ASN A 269 -5.87 -2.49 -3.15
C ASN A 269 -5.47 -1.85 -4.49
N MET A 270 -6.20 -0.80 -4.88
CA MET A 270 -6.11 -0.12 -6.16
C MET A 270 -5.68 1.34 -5.99
N LEU A 271 -5.18 1.97 -7.06
CA LEU A 271 -4.75 3.36 -7.07
C LEU A 271 -5.52 4.17 -8.11
N SER A 272 -6.42 5.05 -7.68
CA SER A 272 -7.07 6.01 -8.59
C SER A 272 -6.06 7.06 -9.05
N ILE A 273 -5.92 7.25 -10.37
CA ILE A 273 -5.19 8.36 -10.97
C ILE A 273 -6.04 9.63 -10.93
N ASP A 274 -7.30 9.47 -11.26
CA ASP A 274 -8.35 10.49 -11.15
C ASP A 274 -9.72 9.80 -11.03
N GLN A 275 -10.82 10.57 -11.15
CA GLN A 275 -12.18 10.03 -11.04
C GLN A 275 -12.57 9.10 -12.18
N ASN A 276 -11.80 9.05 -13.27
CA ASN A 276 -12.12 8.25 -14.45
C ASN A 276 -11.09 7.15 -14.73
N THR A 277 -9.96 7.12 -14.03
CA THR A 277 -8.86 6.21 -14.32
C THR A 277 -8.30 5.60 -13.03
N ILE A 278 -8.22 4.28 -12.99
CA ILE A 278 -7.72 3.54 -11.82
C ILE A 278 -6.73 2.44 -12.22
N ILE A 279 -5.68 2.26 -11.43
CA ILE A 279 -4.72 1.16 -11.61
C ILE A 279 -5.13 -0.02 -10.71
N CYS A 280 -5.25 -1.20 -11.32
CA CYS A 280 -5.68 -2.45 -10.68
C CYS A 280 -4.58 -3.51 -10.72
N ASN A 281 -4.51 -4.35 -9.69
CA ASN A 281 -3.54 -5.45 -9.64
C ASN A 281 -3.90 -6.61 -10.60
N ASN A 282 -5.18 -6.84 -10.82
CA ASN A 282 -5.69 -7.95 -11.64
C ASN A 282 -6.96 -7.57 -12.40
N HIS A 283 -7.35 -8.44 -13.32
CA HIS A 283 -8.65 -8.38 -13.95
C HIS A 283 -9.67 -9.11 -13.08
N ASN A 284 -10.66 -8.36 -12.59
CA ASN A 284 -11.86 -8.91 -11.98
C ASN A 284 -13.08 -8.45 -12.78
N LYS A 285 -13.84 -9.42 -13.34
CA LYS A 285 -14.98 -9.13 -14.22
C LYS A 285 -16.03 -8.27 -13.54
N ASP A 286 -16.41 -8.60 -12.33
CA ASP A 286 -17.47 -7.90 -11.61
C ASP A 286 -17.05 -6.48 -11.25
N VAL A 287 -15.79 -6.28 -10.86
CA VAL A 287 -15.19 -4.97 -10.62
C VAL A 287 -15.18 -4.12 -11.89
N PHE A 288 -14.80 -4.70 -13.04
CA PHE A 288 -14.73 -3.96 -14.30
C PHE A 288 -16.11 -3.61 -14.86
N GLU A 289 -17.12 -4.48 -14.67
CA GLU A 289 -18.50 -4.16 -14.99
C GLU A 289 -19.05 -3.04 -14.10
N HIS A 290 -18.68 -3.00 -12.83
CA HIS A 290 -19.00 -1.92 -11.90
C HIS A 290 -18.35 -0.60 -12.32
N PHE A 291 -17.05 -0.61 -12.65
CA PHE A 291 -16.34 0.55 -13.17
C PHE A 291 -16.98 1.13 -14.43
N LYS A 292 -17.42 0.28 -15.35
CA LYS A 292 -18.09 0.71 -16.58
C LYS A 292 -19.36 1.52 -16.30
N LYS A 293 -20.15 1.16 -15.27
CA LYS A 293 -21.32 1.94 -14.85
C LYS A 293 -20.94 3.34 -14.40
N HIS A 294 -19.80 3.46 -13.73
CA HIS A 294 -19.28 4.70 -13.18
C HIS A 294 -18.30 5.44 -14.10
N LYS A 295 -18.14 4.98 -15.35
CA LYS A 295 -17.24 5.56 -16.36
C LYS A 295 -15.78 5.62 -15.93
N VAL A 296 -15.34 4.59 -15.21
CA VAL A 296 -13.95 4.41 -14.76
C VAL A 296 -13.24 3.44 -15.69
N GLU A 297 -12.07 3.85 -16.18
CA GLU A 297 -11.21 3.02 -17.04
C GLU A 297 -10.12 2.35 -16.20
N PRO A 298 -10.09 1.01 -16.13
CA PRO A 298 -9.05 0.30 -15.40
C PRO A 298 -7.79 0.12 -16.24
N ILE A 299 -6.63 0.37 -15.63
CA ILE A 299 -5.31 0.02 -16.14
C ILE A 299 -4.81 -1.17 -15.34
N ILE A 300 -4.51 -2.29 -15.99
CA ILE A 300 -3.97 -3.46 -15.29
C ILE A 300 -2.47 -3.30 -15.12
N PHE A 301 -2.01 -3.39 -13.88
CA PHE A 301 -0.61 -3.45 -13.51
C PHE A 301 -0.35 -4.73 -12.72
N ASN A 302 0.46 -5.64 -13.26
CA ASN A 302 0.80 -6.89 -12.60
C ASN A 302 2.06 -6.74 -11.73
N PHE A 303 1.88 -6.55 -10.42
CA PHE A 303 2.98 -6.64 -9.46
C PHE A 303 3.24 -8.12 -9.15
N ARG A 304 4.25 -8.69 -9.81
CA ARG A 304 4.50 -10.14 -9.84
C ARG A 304 4.77 -10.75 -8.48
N HIS A 305 5.49 -10.02 -7.61
CA HIS A 305 5.89 -10.50 -6.27
C HIS A 305 5.07 -9.89 -5.13
N ARG A 306 3.81 -9.49 -5.39
CA ARG A 306 2.92 -8.90 -4.37
C ARG A 306 2.73 -9.77 -3.12
N TYR A 307 2.80 -11.09 -3.26
CA TYR A 307 2.72 -12.01 -2.12
C TYR A 307 4.00 -12.03 -1.27
N PHE A 308 5.16 -11.87 -1.89
CA PHE A 308 6.42 -11.74 -1.17
C PHE A 308 6.48 -10.41 -0.42
N TRP A 309 6.03 -9.34 -1.05
CA TRP A 309 6.10 -7.99 -0.51
C TRP A 309 4.92 -7.61 0.38
N ASP A 310 3.92 -8.46 0.47
CA ASP A 310 2.71 -8.21 1.29
C ASP A 310 2.04 -6.89 0.93
N GLY A 311 1.78 -6.68 -0.36
CA GLY A 311 1.14 -5.45 -0.80
C GLY A 311 0.85 -5.36 -2.29
N GLY A 312 -0.25 -4.72 -2.62
CA GLY A 312 -0.67 -4.39 -3.98
C GLY A 312 -0.25 -2.99 -4.40
N ILE A 313 -0.85 -2.51 -5.49
CA ILE A 313 -0.52 -1.23 -6.10
C ILE A 313 -0.71 -0.03 -5.15
N HIS A 314 -1.70 -0.07 -4.27
CA HIS A 314 -1.93 0.99 -3.31
C HIS A 314 -0.83 1.03 -2.25
N CYS A 315 -0.46 -0.13 -1.69
CA CYS A 315 0.57 -0.24 -0.65
C CYS A 315 1.94 0.22 -1.14
N ILE A 316 2.34 -0.14 -2.37
CA ILE A 316 3.66 0.20 -2.93
C ILE A 316 3.78 1.64 -3.42
N THR A 317 2.71 2.44 -3.26
CA THR A 317 2.65 3.85 -3.66
C THR A 317 2.15 4.73 -2.52
N GLN A 318 2.60 5.98 -2.50
CA GLN A 318 2.07 7.04 -1.64
C GLN A 318 1.77 8.28 -2.47
N ASP A 319 0.52 8.68 -2.50
CA ASP A 319 0.13 9.94 -3.13
C ASP A 319 0.60 11.12 -2.28
N LEU A 320 1.38 12.01 -2.90
CA LEU A 320 1.96 13.19 -2.26
C LEU A 320 1.16 14.45 -2.56
N TYR A 321 0.68 14.55 -3.80
CA TYR A 321 -0.14 15.68 -4.22
C TYR A 321 -1.26 15.23 -5.15
N ARG A 322 -2.48 15.58 -4.77
CA ARG A 322 -3.69 15.45 -5.58
C ARG A 322 -4.35 16.83 -5.78
N GLU A 323 -4.79 17.10 -7.00
CA GLU A 323 -5.53 18.32 -7.31
C GLU A 323 -6.98 18.20 -6.89
N GLY A 324 -7.29 18.62 -5.68
CA GLY A 324 -8.63 18.58 -5.12
C GLY A 324 -8.83 19.67 -4.06
N THR A 325 -10.02 19.71 -3.53
CA THR A 325 -10.41 20.59 -2.43
C THR A 325 -11.15 19.79 -1.37
N GLN A 326 -11.39 20.41 -0.22
CA GLN A 326 -12.15 19.81 0.86
C GLN A 326 -13.66 19.84 0.57
N GLU A 327 -14.07 19.11 -0.49
CA GLU A 327 -15.46 19.02 -0.90
C GLU A 327 -16.31 18.23 0.09
N ASP A 328 -17.60 18.58 0.16
CA ASP A 328 -18.59 17.86 0.95
C ASP A 328 -19.40 16.91 0.07
N TYR A 329 -19.06 15.63 0.08
CA TYR A 329 -19.72 14.62 -0.74
C TYR A 329 -20.99 14.04 -0.11
N PHE A 330 -21.25 14.37 1.15
CA PHE A 330 -22.39 13.78 1.91
C PHE A 330 -23.39 14.80 2.41
N GLY A 331 -23.16 16.12 2.20
CA GLY A 331 -24.06 17.22 2.51
C GLY A 331 -23.94 17.73 3.93
#